data_6df7706ff203a5575866b69a19cf91b9
#
_entry.id   6df7706ff203a5575866b69a19cf91b9
#
_cell.length_a   1.000
_cell.length_b   1.000
_cell.length_c   1.000
_cell.angle_alpha   90.00
_cell.angle_beta   90.00
_cell.angle_gamma   90.00
#
_symmetry.space_group_name_H-M   'P 1'
#
loop_
_entity.id
_entity.type
_entity.pdbx_description
1 polymer ?
#
loop_
_entity_poly.entity_id
_entity_poly.type
_entity_poly.pdbx_seq_one_letter_code
_entity_poly.pdbx_strand_id
1 'polypeptide(L)'
;MREAGCTAVQEVAFTLADAMTYVQAAIDAGLDVDEFAPRLSFFFNAHNNFLEEVAKFRAARRLWARLMRDHFHAQNPKSLMLRFHTQTAGSTLTAQQPENNIVRTALQALAAVLGGTQSLHTNSFDEALALPTEQSAHRPAHAADHCL
;
A
#
# COMPACT_ATOMS: atom_id res chain seq x y z
N MET A 1 -10.22 -2.56 -1.09
CA MET A 1 -10.52 -2.14 -2.48
C MET A 1 -9.94 -3.12 -3.51
N ARG A 2 -8.61 -3.32 -3.59
CA ARG A 2 -7.98 -4.24 -4.58
C ARG A 2 -8.48 -5.68 -4.47
N GLU A 3 -8.60 -6.20 -3.27
CA GLU A 3 -9.14 -7.55 -3.01
C GLU A 3 -10.60 -7.70 -3.47
N ALA A 4 -11.34 -6.60 -3.57
CA ALA A 4 -12.69 -6.55 -4.12
C ALA A 4 -12.73 -6.29 -5.63
N GLY A 5 -11.58 -6.30 -6.31
CA GLY A 5 -11.49 -6.24 -7.77
C GLY A 5 -11.28 -4.85 -8.37
N CYS A 6 -11.01 -3.79 -7.60
CA CYS A 6 -10.71 -2.50 -8.21
C CYS A 6 -9.33 -2.49 -8.89
N THR A 7 -9.17 -1.65 -9.89
CA THR A 7 -7.91 -1.45 -10.61
C THR A 7 -6.91 -0.64 -9.77
N ALA A 8 -5.64 -0.64 -10.16
CA ALA A 8 -4.59 0.17 -9.52
C ALA A 8 -4.95 1.66 -9.52
N VAL A 9 -5.52 2.16 -10.61
CA VAL A 9 -5.96 3.56 -10.73
C VAL A 9 -7.13 3.87 -9.79
N GLN A 10 -8.11 2.98 -9.72
CA GLN A 10 -9.27 3.13 -8.82
C GLN A 10 -8.84 3.09 -7.35
N GLU A 11 -7.90 2.20 -6.99
CA GLU A 11 -7.37 2.16 -5.62
C GLU A 11 -6.77 3.51 -5.21
N VAL A 12 -5.91 4.10 -6.03
CA VAL A 12 -5.32 5.41 -5.74
C VAL A 12 -6.39 6.49 -5.68
N ALA A 13 -7.31 6.51 -6.65
CA ALA A 13 -8.36 7.52 -6.72
C ALA A 13 -9.27 7.50 -5.47
N PHE A 14 -9.75 6.32 -5.09
CA PHE A 14 -10.63 6.19 -3.92
C PHE A 14 -9.90 6.46 -2.60
N THR A 15 -8.69 5.95 -2.45
CA THR A 15 -7.88 6.19 -1.23
C THR A 15 -7.59 7.67 -1.04
N LEU A 16 -7.24 8.39 -2.12
CA LEU A 16 -6.97 9.83 -2.02
C LEU A 16 -8.26 10.65 -1.87
N ALA A 17 -9.38 10.23 -2.44
CA ALA A 17 -10.67 10.89 -2.24
C ALA A 17 -11.14 10.78 -0.77
N ASP A 18 -11.02 9.59 -0.18
CA ASP A 18 -11.28 9.40 1.26
C ASP A 18 -10.38 10.29 2.12
N ALA A 19 -9.08 10.31 1.80
CA ALA A 19 -8.11 11.14 2.52
C ALA A 19 -8.45 12.63 2.43
N MET A 20 -8.84 13.12 1.27
CA MET A 20 -9.27 14.52 1.10
C MET A 20 -10.49 14.83 1.97
N THR A 21 -11.44 13.92 2.06
CA THR A 21 -12.63 14.07 2.89
C THR A 21 -12.26 14.16 4.38
N TYR A 22 -11.36 13.29 4.85
CA TYR A 22 -10.88 13.33 6.24
C TYR A 22 -10.09 14.59 6.55
N VAL A 23 -9.20 15.02 5.65
CA VAL A 23 -8.43 16.27 5.81
C VAL A 23 -9.38 17.47 5.89
N GLN A 24 -10.37 17.55 4.99
CA GLN A 24 -11.35 18.64 5.01
C GLN A 24 -12.15 18.65 6.31
N ALA A 25 -12.65 17.50 6.75
CA ALA A 25 -13.40 17.39 8.01
C ALA A 25 -12.58 17.82 9.24
N ALA A 26 -11.28 17.51 9.26
CA ALA A 26 -10.38 17.95 10.35
C ALA A 26 -10.16 19.47 10.32
N ILE A 27 -10.00 20.07 9.14
CA ILE A 27 -9.90 21.54 8.97
C ILE A 27 -11.21 22.22 9.39
N ASP A 28 -12.36 21.68 8.99
CA ASP A 28 -13.67 22.21 9.37
C ASP A 28 -13.92 22.15 10.88
N ALA A 29 -13.28 21.17 11.56
CA ALA A 29 -13.27 21.06 13.01
C ALA A 29 -12.26 22.03 13.70
N GLY A 30 -11.56 22.87 12.95
CA GLY A 30 -10.64 23.89 13.44
C GLY A 30 -9.21 23.42 13.68
N LEU A 31 -8.80 22.25 13.13
CA LEU A 31 -7.42 21.77 13.24
C LEU A 31 -6.54 22.37 12.14
N ASP A 32 -5.30 22.70 12.49
CA ASP A 32 -4.29 23.11 11.51
C ASP A 32 -3.79 21.91 10.71
N VAL A 33 -3.82 22.03 9.39
CA VAL A 33 -3.42 20.97 8.46
C VAL A 33 -1.96 20.52 8.69
N ASP A 34 -1.08 21.43 9.02
CA ASP A 34 0.34 21.13 9.23
C ASP A 34 0.64 20.51 10.61
N GLU A 35 -0.32 20.51 11.54
CA GLU A 35 -0.22 19.79 12.81
C GLU A 35 -0.63 18.33 12.68
N PHE A 36 -1.74 18.03 11.98
CA PHE A 36 -2.24 16.66 11.93
C PHE A 36 -1.79 15.88 10.69
N ALA A 37 -1.63 16.51 9.51
CA ALA A 37 -1.31 15.79 8.27
C ALA A 37 0.01 14.99 8.33
N PRO A 38 1.06 15.41 9.05
CA PRO A 38 2.25 14.59 9.24
C PRO A 38 2.01 13.24 9.94
N ARG A 39 0.86 13.04 10.56
CA ARG A 39 0.48 11.79 11.26
C ARG A 39 -0.39 10.87 10.42
N LEU A 40 -0.87 11.33 9.27
CA LEU A 40 -1.67 10.51 8.37
C LEU A 40 -0.83 9.38 7.79
N SER A 41 -1.45 8.21 7.67
CA SER A 41 -0.86 7.04 7.03
C SER A 41 -1.90 6.35 6.16
N PHE A 42 -1.43 5.62 5.16
CA PHE A 42 -2.26 5.02 4.13
C PHE A 42 -2.01 3.52 4.07
N PHE A 43 -2.91 2.84 3.40
CA PHE A 43 -2.81 1.42 3.14
C PHE A 43 -3.01 1.17 1.64
N PHE A 44 -2.07 0.43 1.03
CA PHE A 44 -2.16 -0.01 -0.35
C PHE A 44 -1.90 -1.50 -0.46
N ASN A 45 -2.44 -2.10 -1.52
CA ASN A 45 -2.20 -3.48 -1.88
C ASN A 45 -1.10 -3.54 -2.97
N ALA A 46 -0.32 -4.63 -3.01
CA ALA A 46 0.60 -4.92 -4.12
C ALA A 46 0.11 -6.13 -4.89
N HIS A 47 -0.25 -5.94 -6.16
CA HIS A 47 -0.81 -6.95 -7.05
C HIS A 47 0.23 -7.50 -8.03
N ASN A 48 -0.17 -8.36 -8.98
CA ASN A 48 0.74 -9.10 -9.85
C ASN A 48 1.39 -8.28 -10.99
N ASN A 49 0.82 -7.13 -11.36
CA ASN A 49 1.40 -6.32 -12.43
C ASN A 49 2.56 -5.47 -11.89
N PHE A 50 3.75 -6.06 -11.86
CA PHE A 50 4.92 -5.55 -11.18
C PHE A 50 5.23 -4.06 -11.47
N LEU A 51 5.36 -3.71 -12.75
CA LEU A 51 5.72 -2.34 -13.14
C LEU A 51 4.58 -1.34 -12.86
N GLU A 52 3.34 -1.76 -13.02
CA GLU A 52 2.16 -0.93 -12.68
C GLU A 52 2.11 -0.64 -11.19
N GLU A 53 2.39 -1.63 -10.34
CA GLU A 53 2.40 -1.45 -8.89
C GLU A 53 3.50 -0.48 -8.44
N VAL A 54 4.72 -0.60 -8.97
CA VAL A 54 5.81 0.36 -8.72
C VAL A 54 5.39 1.77 -9.16
N ALA A 55 4.82 1.90 -10.35
CA ALA A 55 4.35 3.18 -10.89
C ALA A 55 3.20 3.77 -10.05
N LYS A 56 2.27 2.93 -9.61
CA LYS A 56 1.14 3.29 -8.73
C LYS A 56 1.61 3.96 -7.45
N PHE A 57 2.54 3.36 -6.72
CA PHE A 57 3.06 3.92 -5.46
C PHE A 57 3.77 5.26 -5.69
N ARG A 58 4.52 5.38 -6.77
CA ARG A 58 5.17 6.65 -7.15
C ARG A 58 4.15 7.73 -7.52
N ALA A 59 3.12 7.36 -8.27
CA ALA A 59 2.03 8.26 -8.65
C ALA A 59 1.24 8.72 -7.43
N ALA A 60 0.90 7.82 -6.52
CA ALA A 60 0.18 8.14 -5.28
C ALA A 60 0.93 9.20 -4.44
N ARG A 61 2.26 9.03 -4.24
CA ARG A 61 3.07 10.04 -3.53
C ARG A 61 3.05 11.40 -4.20
N ARG A 62 3.19 11.42 -5.53
CA ARG A 62 3.17 12.67 -6.30
C ARG A 62 1.82 13.37 -6.23
N LEU A 63 0.73 12.60 -6.35
CA LEU A 63 -0.63 13.13 -6.27
C LEU A 63 -0.93 13.68 -4.88
N TRP A 64 -0.59 12.94 -3.82
CA TRP A 64 -0.77 13.41 -2.45
C TRP A 64 -0.04 14.73 -2.19
N ALA A 65 1.23 14.82 -2.56
CA ALA A 65 2.01 16.04 -2.38
C ALA A 65 1.39 17.24 -3.10
N ARG A 66 0.81 17.03 -4.30
CA ARG A 66 0.08 18.07 -5.02
C ARG A 66 -1.22 18.46 -4.32
N LEU A 67 -2.02 17.47 -3.90
CA LEU A 67 -3.28 17.74 -3.19
C LEU A 67 -3.05 18.54 -1.92
N MET A 68 -2.08 18.14 -1.12
CA MET A 68 -1.77 18.84 0.14
C MET A 68 -1.28 20.26 -0.09
N ARG A 69 -0.40 20.46 -1.09
CA ARG A 69 0.14 21.78 -1.38
C ARG A 69 -0.87 22.69 -2.10
N ASP A 70 -1.51 22.17 -3.16
CA ASP A 70 -2.24 23.01 -4.11
C ASP A 70 -3.72 23.20 -3.67
N HIS A 71 -4.30 22.22 -2.94
CA HIS A 71 -5.68 22.26 -2.49
C HIS A 71 -5.82 22.64 -1.00
N PHE A 72 -5.01 22.03 -0.13
CA PHE A 72 -5.07 22.28 1.31
C PHE A 72 -4.03 23.31 1.80
N HIS A 73 -3.17 23.82 0.91
CA HIS A 73 -2.19 24.87 1.18
C HIS A 73 -1.21 24.55 2.32
N ALA A 74 -0.94 23.26 2.55
CA ALA A 74 0.02 22.79 3.54
C ALA A 74 1.43 23.29 3.23
N GLN A 75 2.12 23.83 4.24
CA GLN A 75 3.47 24.40 4.13
C GLN A 75 4.56 23.47 4.68
N ASN A 76 4.20 22.59 5.61
CA ASN A 76 5.14 21.66 6.22
C ASN A 76 5.52 20.54 5.22
N PRO A 77 6.80 20.35 4.88
CA PRO A 77 7.23 19.26 3.99
C PRO A 77 6.78 17.87 4.46
N LYS A 78 6.63 17.65 5.77
CA LYS A 78 6.15 16.38 6.32
C LYS A 78 4.68 16.12 6.01
N SER A 79 3.87 17.16 5.84
CA SER A 79 2.45 17.07 5.43
C SER A 79 2.31 16.61 3.97
N LEU A 80 3.33 16.85 3.15
CA LEU A 80 3.37 16.46 1.73
C LEU A 80 3.80 15.00 1.51
N MET A 81 4.28 14.33 2.57
CA MET A 81 4.77 12.95 2.49
C MET A 81 3.61 11.96 2.63
N LEU A 82 3.37 11.16 1.59
CA LEU A 82 2.50 10.00 1.67
C LEU A 82 3.27 8.84 2.32
N ARG A 83 2.91 8.49 3.55
CA ARG A 83 3.43 7.30 4.25
C ARG A 83 2.39 6.20 4.18
N PHE A 84 2.82 5.01 3.80
CA PHE A 84 1.86 3.92 3.61
C PHE A 84 2.44 2.56 3.99
N HIS A 85 1.53 1.73 4.45
CA HIS A 85 1.72 0.29 4.58
C HIS A 85 1.30 -0.39 3.28
N THR A 86 1.99 -1.45 2.91
CA THR A 86 1.60 -2.30 1.78
C THR A 86 1.36 -3.73 2.25
N GLN A 87 0.29 -4.32 1.75
CA GLN A 87 0.04 -5.76 1.84
C GLN A 87 0.10 -6.38 0.46
N THR A 88 0.73 -7.52 0.32
CA THR A 88 0.67 -8.32 -0.91
C THR A 88 -0.75 -8.83 -1.14
N ALA A 89 -1.14 -9.03 -2.40
CA ALA A 89 -2.52 -9.35 -2.76
C ALA A 89 -2.86 -10.83 -2.54
N GLY A 90 -3.60 -11.15 -1.49
CA GLY A 90 -4.09 -12.50 -1.22
C GLY A 90 -4.98 -13.06 -2.33
N SER A 91 -5.82 -12.21 -2.94
CA SER A 91 -6.69 -12.57 -4.06
C SER A 91 -5.96 -13.07 -5.32
N THR A 92 -4.65 -12.86 -5.41
CA THR A 92 -3.82 -13.35 -6.52
C THR A 92 -3.26 -14.75 -6.30
N LEU A 93 -3.33 -15.24 -5.07
CA LEU A 93 -2.81 -16.54 -4.67
C LEU A 93 -3.80 -17.65 -5.02
N THR A 94 -3.28 -18.77 -5.46
CA THR A 94 -4.10 -19.90 -5.92
C THR A 94 -3.90 -21.11 -5.03
N ALA A 95 -4.97 -21.89 -4.87
CA ALA A 95 -4.93 -23.17 -4.16
C ALA A 95 -4.20 -24.25 -4.98
N GLN A 96 -4.24 -24.12 -6.31
CA GLN A 96 -3.50 -25.00 -7.23
C GLN A 96 -2.03 -24.58 -7.27
N GLN A 97 -1.12 -25.53 -7.09
CA GLN A 97 0.32 -25.31 -7.08
C GLN A 97 0.75 -24.18 -6.09
N PRO A 98 0.47 -24.34 -4.79
CA PRO A 98 0.66 -23.28 -3.81
C PRO A 98 2.12 -22.81 -3.69
N GLU A 99 3.09 -23.66 -4.01
CA GLU A 99 4.51 -23.26 -4.03
C GLU A 99 4.79 -22.11 -5.00
N ASN A 100 4.04 -21.97 -6.09
CA ASN A 100 4.18 -20.85 -7.00
C ASN A 100 3.75 -19.52 -6.38
N ASN A 101 2.97 -19.56 -5.29
CA ASN A 101 2.59 -18.37 -4.55
C ASN A 101 3.78 -17.69 -3.87
N ILE A 102 4.83 -18.43 -3.53
CA ILE A 102 6.07 -17.88 -2.98
C ILE A 102 6.68 -16.87 -3.96
N VAL A 103 6.76 -17.24 -5.25
CA VAL A 103 7.27 -16.34 -6.30
C VAL A 103 6.35 -15.14 -6.49
N ARG A 104 5.03 -15.33 -6.51
CA ARG A 104 4.07 -14.23 -6.64
C ARG A 104 4.23 -13.23 -5.50
N THR A 105 4.24 -13.71 -4.27
CA THR A 105 4.38 -12.87 -3.07
C THR A 105 5.74 -12.15 -3.06
N ALA A 106 6.83 -12.83 -3.43
CA ALA A 106 8.17 -12.23 -3.50
C ALA A 106 8.22 -11.06 -4.51
N LEU A 107 7.63 -11.23 -5.69
CA LEU A 107 7.57 -10.17 -6.71
C LEU A 107 6.68 -9.00 -6.27
N GLN A 108 5.57 -9.26 -5.60
CA GLN A 108 4.71 -8.23 -5.03
C GLN A 108 5.41 -7.45 -3.91
N ALA A 109 6.14 -8.15 -3.03
CA ALA A 109 6.96 -7.54 -2.00
C ALA A 109 8.06 -6.65 -2.61
N LEU A 110 8.75 -7.14 -3.65
CA LEU A 110 9.76 -6.37 -4.37
C LEU A 110 9.14 -5.12 -5.02
N ALA A 111 7.94 -5.21 -5.60
CA ALA A 111 7.23 -4.06 -6.15
C ALA A 111 6.92 -3.01 -5.07
N ALA A 112 6.51 -3.44 -3.87
CA ALA A 112 6.24 -2.55 -2.74
C ALA A 112 7.52 -1.84 -2.27
N VAL A 113 8.64 -2.55 -2.16
CA VAL A 113 9.95 -2.00 -1.76
C VAL A 113 10.44 -0.98 -2.79
N LEU A 114 10.46 -1.33 -4.09
CA LEU A 114 10.81 -0.40 -5.16
C LEU A 114 9.82 0.76 -5.30
N GLY A 115 8.58 0.52 -4.89
CA GLY A 115 7.55 1.54 -4.75
C GLY A 115 7.75 2.48 -3.58
N GLY A 116 8.61 2.16 -2.61
CA GLY A 116 8.95 2.99 -1.45
C GLY A 116 7.93 2.92 -0.31
N THR A 117 7.42 1.72 -0.01
CA THR A 117 6.58 1.47 1.18
C THR A 117 7.37 1.66 2.47
N GLN A 118 6.69 2.08 3.56
CA GLN A 118 7.31 2.23 4.88
C GLN A 118 7.18 0.97 5.74
N SER A 119 6.16 0.15 5.47
CA SER A 119 5.98 -1.14 6.11
C SER A 119 5.32 -2.11 5.14
N LEU A 120 5.59 -3.39 5.33
CA LEU A 120 5.14 -4.42 4.41
C LEU A 120 4.61 -5.62 5.19
N HIS A 121 3.47 -6.15 4.72
CA HIS A 121 2.96 -7.46 5.11
C HIS A 121 2.92 -8.37 3.89
N THR A 122 3.45 -9.58 4.01
CA THR A 122 3.40 -10.60 2.96
C THR A 122 2.44 -11.71 3.35
N ASN A 123 1.59 -12.12 2.40
CA ASN A 123 0.73 -13.27 2.60
C ASN A 123 1.55 -14.56 2.57
N SER A 124 1.10 -15.56 3.30
CA SER A 124 1.66 -16.90 3.24
C SER A 124 1.36 -17.59 1.91
N PHE A 125 2.18 -18.54 1.49
CA PHE A 125 1.99 -19.26 0.23
C PHE A 125 0.71 -20.10 0.21
N ASP A 126 0.23 -20.52 1.39
CA ASP A 126 -0.97 -21.31 1.60
C ASP A 126 -2.22 -20.47 1.96
N GLU A 127 -2.14 -19.16 1.84
CA GLU A 127 -3.24 -18.22 2.13
C GLU A 127 -4.58 -18.61 1.45
N ALA A 128 -4.49 -19.18 0.24
CA ALA A 128 -5.68 -19.63 -0.48
C ALA A 128 -6.28 -20.95 0.04
N LEU A 129 -5.62 -21.63 0.97
CA LEU A 129 -6.02 -22.94 1.51
C LEU A 129 -6.50 -22.87 2.95
N ALA A 130 -5.75 -22.19 3.82
CA ALA A 130 -5.98 -22.18 5.26
C ALA A 130 -5.22 -21.05 5.96
N LEU A 131 -5.37 -20.99 7.28
CA LEU A 131 -4.50 -20.16 8.12
C LEU A 131 -3.05 -20.66 8.04
N PRO A 132 -2.05 -19.76 8.12
CA PRO A 132 -0.65 -20.12 8.04
C PRO A 132 -0.24 -21.17 9.10
N THR A 133 0.52 -22.16 8.66
CA THR A 133 1.22 -23.08 9.54
C THR A 133 2.57 -22.47 9.94
N GLU A 134 3.22 -23.04 10.97
CA GLU A 134 4.58 -22.61 11.34
C GLU A 134 5.56 -22.72 10.16
N GLN A 135 5.44 -23.77 9.36
CA GLN A 135 6.27 -23.96 8.16
C GLN A 135 5.97 -22.93 7.07
N SER A 136 4.72 -22.53 6.91
CA SER A 136 4.32 -21.55 5.90
C SER A 136 4.63 -20.11 6.29
N ALA A 137 4.62 -19.80 7.60
CA ALA A 137 4.99 -18.49 8.11
C ALA A 137 6.46 -18.14 7.86
N HIS A 138 7.36 -19.11 7.89
CA HIS A 138 8.79 -18.89 7.67
C HIS A 138 9.18 -18.64 6.20
N ARG A 139 8.46 -19.19 5.23
CA ARG A 139 8.84 -19.10 3.81
C ARG A 139 8.67 -17.72 3.17
N PRO A 140 7.53 -16.98 3.36
CA PRO A 140 7.41 -15.63 2.84
C PRO A 140 8.22 -14.61 3.64
N ALA A 141 8.38 -14.79 4.95
CA ALA A 141 9.20 -13.93 5.78
C ALA A 141 10.67 -13.92 5.30
N HIS A 142 11.23 -15.07 4.97
CA HIS A 142 12.57 -15.15 4.41
C HIS A 142 12.71 -14.47 3.05
N ALA A 143 11.70 -14.53 2.19
CA ALA A 143 11.73 -13.82 0.92
C ALA A 143 11.66 -12.29 1.10
N ALA A 144 10.89 -11.81 2.08
CA ALA A 144 10.82 -10.39 2.41
C ALA A 144 12.08 -9.88 3.11
N ASP A 145 12.67 -10.65 4.02
CA ASP A 145 13.91 -10.31 4.73
C ASP A 145 15.13 -10.20 3.80
N HIS A 146 15.11 -10.88 2.65
CA HIS A 146 16.14 -10.75 1.63
C HIS A 146 15.93 -9.61 0.66
N CYS A 147 14.76 -8.96 0.67
CA CYS A 147 14.42 -7.82 -0.18
C CYS A 147 14.57 -6.46 0.51
N LEU A 148 14.73 -6.44 1.83
CA LEU A 148 14.93 -5.25 2.66
C LEU A 148 16.38 -5.13 3.11
#